data_fb2a7142f6da61de90c8bece660e0209
#
_entry.id   fb2a7142f6da61de90c8bece660e0209
#
_cell.length_a   1.000
_cell.length_b   1.000
_cell.length_c   1.000
_cell.angle_alpha   90.00
_cell.angle_beta   90.00
_cell.angle_gamma   90.00
#
_symmetry.space_group_name_H-M   'P 1'
#
loop_
_entity.id
_entity.type
_entity.pdbx_description
1 polymer ?
#
loop_
_entity_poly.entity_id
_entity_poly.type
_entity_poly.pdbx_seq_one_letter_code
_entity_poly.pdbx_strand_id
1 'polypeptide(L)'
;AEVRAKFDEIVAFSEIGKYIDTPVKRYSSGMYVRLAFAVAAHLEPDILIVDEVLAVGDLEFQKKCLGRMGDVANEGRTVLFVSHNMGAISTLCSRAVLLDAGRVVAVGPTSEVVGEYITRGLDVSGSVLWSDPADAPGEEQVKLHAVRVVQRGENTADVNIDEEVQVEIWFWNFEEGNRLSSAIHLHDKSGVTVFAASSSPSAALADDGWSTRPYPVGLYRAVCTVPGNFLNDGMYRVSAWVLKDSSRPQVRADEIVSFTVHDTGVMRGEYTGPWIGAIRPRLAWETDRMQSELTAMSSGGVV
;
A
#
# COMPACT_ATOMS: atom_id res chain seq x y z
N ALA A 1 -11.05 18.46 -36.71
CA ALA A 1 -12.51 18.61 -36.61
C ALA A 1 -13.03 18.05 -35.30
N GLU A 2 -12.58 16.89 -34.89
CA GLU A 2 -13.03 16.16 -33.69
C GLU A 2 -12.74 16.91 -32.36
N VAL A 3 -11.51 17.37 -32.15
CA VAL A 3 -11.12 18.15 -30.95
C VAL A 3 -11.96 19.44 -30.82
N ARG A 4 -12.36 20.09 -31.96
CA ARG A 4 -13.21 21.28 -31.91
C ARG A 4 -14.64 20.97 -31.47
N ALA A 5 -15.16 19.78 -31.80
CA ALA A 5 -16.51 19.37 -31.41
C ALA A 5 -16.59 19.04 -29.90
N LYS A 6 -15.46 18.61 -29.31
CA LYS A 6 -15.37 18.22 -27.91
C LYS A 6 -14.61 19.22 -27.03
N PHE A 7 -14.35 20.43 -27.56
CA PHE A 7 -13.50 21.42 -26.91
C PHE A 7 -13.98 21.78 -25.50
N ASP A 8 -15.25 22.06 -25.32
CA ASP A 8 -15.82 22.48 -24.05
C ASP A 8 -15.77 21.35 -23.03
N GLU A 9 -15.98 20.10 -23.44
CA GLU A 9 -15.86 18.91 -22.59
C GLU A 9 -14.41 18.68 -22.14
N ILE A 10 -13.45 18.82 -23.06
CA ILE A 10 -12.01 18.69 -22.76
C ILE A 10 -11.57 19.75 -21.76
N VAL A 11 -12.00 21.00 -21.99
CA VAL A 11 -11.64 22.12 -21.08
C VAL A 11 -12.26 21.91 -19.69
N ALA A 12 -13.52 21.52 -19.62
CA ALA A 12 -14.20 21.24 -18.37
C ALA A 12 -13.55 20.06 -17.61
N PHE A 13 -13.18 19.00 -18.33
CA PHE A 13 -12.51 17.84 -17.74
C PHE A 13 -11.13 18.18 -17.18
N SER A 14 -10.33 18.95 -17.92
CA SER A 14 -8.96 19.31 -17.53
C SER A 14 -8.87 20.29 -16.35
N GLU A 15 -9.97 20.98 -16.03
CA GLU A 15 -10.07 22.01 -14.98
C GLU A 15 -9.13 23.22 -15.14
N ILE A 16 -8.62 23.43 -16.36
CA ILE A 16 -7.72 24.54 -16.70
C ILE A 16 -8.43 25.70 -17.41
N GLY A 17 -9.76 25.74 -17.38
CA GLY A 17 -10.55 26.73 -18.12
C GLY A 17 -10.10 28.17 -17.94
N LYS A 18 -9.65 28.57 -16.73
CA LYS A 18 -9.11 29.90 -16.45
C LYS A 18 -7.81 30.24 -17.21
N TYR A 19 -7.12 29.24 -17.71
CA TYR A 19 -5.80 29.37 -18.36
C TYR A 19 -5.81 28.95 -19.81
N ILE A 20 -6.98 28.67 -20.40
CA ILE A 20 -7.09 28.11 -21.75
C ILE A 20 -6.50 29.02 -22.84
N ASP A 21 -6.57 30.34 -22.63
CA ASP A 21 -5.99 31.34 -23.54
C ASP A 21 -4.49 31.58 -23.28
N THR A 22 -3.91 30.94 -22.25
CA THR A 22 -2.48 31.06 -21.95
C THR A 22 -1.69 30.09 -22.83
N PRO A 23 -0.60 30.53 -23.49
CA PRO A 23 0.25 29.62 -24.24
C PRO A 23 0.73 28.45 -23.40
N VAL A 24 0.62 27.21 -23.92
CA VAL A 24 0.96 25.93 -23.21
C VAL A 24 2.38 25.94 -22.65
N LYS A 25 3.34 26.64 -23.28
CA LYS A 25 4.70 26.81 -22.77
C LYS A 25 4.80 27.48 -21.39
N ARG A 26 3.72 28.12 -20.92
CA ARG A 26 3.62 28.75 -19.60
C ARG A 26 2.85 27.91 -18.59
N TYR A 27 2.38 26.73 -18.98
CA TYR A 27 1.69 25.83 -18.09
C TYR A 27 2.66 25.20 -17.09
N SER A 28 2.18 24.95 -15.89
CA SER A 28 2.89 24.06 -14.96
C SER A 28 2.89 22.62 -15.53
N SER A 29 3.80 21.77 -15.05
CA SER A 29 3.81 20.35 -15.43
C SER A 29 2.46 19.66 -15.17
N GLY A 30 1.82 19.95 -14.04
CA GLY A 30 0.49 19.42 -13.72
C GLY A 30 -0.60 19.89 -14.68
N MET A 31 -0.63 21.18 -15.06
CA MET A 31 -1.59 21.68 -16.04
C MET A 31 -1.39 21.06 -17.42
N TYR A 32 -0.14 20.88 -17.83
CA TYR A 32 0.19 20.26 -19.10
C TYR A 32 -0.34 18.82 -19.16
N VAL A 33 -0.08 18.02 -18.12
CA VAL A 33 -0.52 16.63 -18.07
C VAL A 33 -2.04 16.51 -17.96
N ARG A 34 -2.70 17.38 -17.18
CA ARG A 34 -4.17 17.43 -17.10
C ARG A 34 -4.80 17.69 -18.47
N LEU A 35 -4.26 18.67 -19.23
CA LEU A 35 -4.75 18.95 -20.58
C LEU A 35 -4.47 17.80 -21.54
N ALA A 36 -3.26 17.24 -21.53
CA ALA A 36 -2.88 16.12 -22.39
C ALA A 36 -3.79 14.91 -22.17
N PHE A 37 -4.05 14.56 -20.90
CA PHE A 37 -4.96 13.48 -20.56
C PHE A 37 -6.41 13.78 -20.96
N ALA A 38 -6.90 15.00 -20.71
CA ALA A 38 -8.24 15.41 -21.11
C ALA A 38 -8.45 15.27 -22.62
N VAL A 39 -7.47 15.66 -23.43
CA VAL A 39 -7.50 15.47 -24.88
C VAL A 39 -7.54 13.98 -25.22
N ALA A 40 -6.61 13.17 -24.67
CA ALA A 40 -6.52 11.75 -24.96
C ALA A 40 -7.81 10.98 -24.59
N ALA A 41 -8.39 11.30 -23.44
CA ALA A 41 -9.61 10.64 -22.93
C ALA A 41 -10.89 11.00 -23.70
N HIS A 42 -10.89 12.13 -24.44
CA HIS A 42 -12.04 12.58 -25.25
C HIS A 42 -11.86 12.32 -26.75
N LEU A 43 -10.65 11.96 -27.19
CA LEU A 43 -10.46 11.34 -28.50
C LEU A 43 -11.07 9.93 -28.46
N GLU A 44 -11.55 9.46 -29.59
CA GLU A 44 -12.17 8.15 -29.72
C GLU A 44 -11.25 7.16 -30.46
N PRO A 45 -10.05 6.82 -29.92
CA PRO A 45 -9.19 5.84 -30.54
C PRO A 45 -9.76 4.44 -30.36
N ASP A 46 -9.53 3.55 -31.32
CA ASP A 46 -9.85 2.12 -31.20
C ASP A 46 -9.01 1.45 -30.09
N ILE A 47 -7.77 1.93 -29.89
CA ILE A 47 -6.82 1.45 -28.88
C ILE A 47 -6.25 2.65 -28.13
N LEU A 48 -6.44 2.69 -26.83
CA LEU A 48 -5.88 3.68 -25.92
C LEU A 48 -4.76 3.04 -25.08
N ILE A 49 -3.56 3.60 -25.14
CA ILE A 49 -2.42 3.16 -24.33
C ILE A 49 -2.15 4.24 -23.28
N VAL A 50 -2.13 3.85 -22.01
CA VAL A 50 -1.88 4.75 -20.89
C VAL A 50 -0.74 4.19 -20.06
N ASP A 51 0.35 4.95 -19.94
CA ASP A 51 1.57 4.57 -19.24
C ASP A 51 1.80 5.52 -18.06
N GLU A 52 1.71 5.01 -16.83
CA GLU A 52 1.98 5.68 -15.53
C GLU A 52 1.48 7.14 -15.34
N VAL A 53 0.88 7.76 -16.33
CA VAL A 53 0.50 9.19 -16.34
C VAL A 53 -0.55 9.55 -15.29
N LEU A 54 -1.17 8.55 -14.66
CA LEU A 54 -2.21 8.74 -13.63
C LEU A 54 -1.67 9.17 -12.26
N ALA A 55 -0.37 9.17 -12.05
CA ALA A 55 0.24 9.67 -10.82
C ALA A 55 0.33 11.20 -10.75
N VAL A 56 -0.05 11.92 -11.83
CA VAL A 56 0.06 13.38 -11.93
C VAL A 56 -1.31 14.04 -11.70
N GLY A 57 -1.35 14.96 -10.75
CA GLY A 57 -2.55 15.68 -10.31
C GLY A 57 -2.91 15.34 -8.87
N ASP A 58 -3.99 15.95 -8.38
CA ASP A 58 -4.54 15.59 -7.08
C ASP A 58 -5.40 14.31 -7.16
N LEU A 59 -5.74 13.78 -5.99
CA LEU A 59 -6.53 12.54 -5.87
C LEU A 59 -7.89 12.62 -6.57
N GLU A 60 -8.48 13.81 -6.64
CA GLU A 60 -9.78 14.03 -7.27
C GLU A 60 -9.68 13.89 -8.79
N PHE A 61 -8.66 14.52 -9.38
CA PHE A 61 -8.40 14.40 -10.81
C PHE A 61 -8.00 12.97 -11.20
N GLN A 62 -7.21 12.28 -10.39
CA GLN A 62 -6.86 10.87 -10.61
C GLN A 62 -8.11 9.98 -10.66
N LYS A 63 -9.03 10.12 -9.69
CA LYS A 63 -10.31 9.38 -9.68
C LYS A 63 -11.15 9.66 -10.95
N LYS A 64 -11.18 10.92 -11.38
CA LYS A 64 -11.88 11.34 -12.58
C LYS A 64 -11.29 10.70 -13.84
N CYS A 65 -9.95 10.63 -13.92
CA CYS A 65 -9.25 9.95 -15.02
C CYS A 65 -9.57 8.45 -15.04
N LEU A 66 -9.50 7.77 -13.89
CA LEU A 66 -9.83 6.35 -13.77
C LEU A 66 -11.28 6.05 -14.18
N GLY A 67 -12.23 6.88 -13.73
CA GLY A 67 -13.63 6.76 -14.12
C GLY A 67 -13.82 6.84 -15.64
N ARG A 68 -13.20 7.84 -16.28
CA ARG A 68 -13.30 8.02 -17.74
C ARG A 68 -12.69 6.86 -18.52
N MET A 69 -11.58 6.28 -18.04
CA MET A 69 -10.99 5.08 -18.66
C MET A 69 -11.93 3.86 -18.59
N GLY A 70 -12.62 3.69 -17.46
CA GLY A 70 -13.65 2.66 -17.32
C GLY A 70 -14.79 2.86 -18.32
N ASP A 71 -15.25 4.10 -18.53
CA ASP A 71 -16.28 4.42 -19.50
C ASP A 71 -15.84 4.06 -20.94
N VAL A 72 -14.62 4.45 -21.32
CA VAL A 72 -14.02 4.14 -22.64
C VAL A 72 -13.93 2.63 -22.87
N ALA A 73 -13.54 1.86 -21.85
CA ALA A 73 -13.50 0.40 -21.93
C ALA A 73 -14.89 -0.21 -22.08
N ASN A 74 -15.90 0.32 -21.36
CA ASN A 74 -17.28 -0.14 -21.43
C ASN A 74 -17.95 0.19 -22.78
N GLU A 75 -17.46 1.20 -23.51
CA GLU A 75 -17.87 1.53 -24.89
C GLU A 75 -17.33 0.53 -25.94
N GLY A 76 -16.61 -0.52 -25.50
CA GLY A 76 -16.11 -1.61 -26.35
C GLY A 76 -14.73 -1.32 -26.96
N ARG A 77 -14.00 -0.31 -26.49
CA ARG A 77 -12.65 0.04 -26.95
C ARG A 77 -11.59 -0.71 -26.17
N THR A 78 -10.42 -0.89 -26.77
CA THR A 78 -9.29 -1.54 -26.10
C THR A 78 -8.47 -0.51 -25.33
N VAL A 79 -8.35 -0.70 -24.01
CA VAL A 79 -7.49 0.10 -23.15
C VAL A 79 -6.31 -0.76 -22.66
N LEU A 80 -5.09 -0.35 -22.98
CA LEU A 80 -3.86 -0.91 -22.45
C LEU A 80 -3.34 0.01 -21.34
N PHE A 81 -3.43 -0.46 -20.12
CA PHE A 81 -3.03 0.29 -18.93
C PHE A 81 -1.75 -0.27 -18.33
N VAL A 82 -0.68 0.53 -18.31
CA VAL A 82 0.61 0.18 -17.70
C VAL A 82 0.73 0.91 -16.38
N SER A 83 0.91 0.17 -15.30
CA SER A 83 1.05 0.74 -13.96
C SER A 83 1.78 -0.21 -13.02
N HIS A 84 2.44 0.34 -12.02
CA HIS A 84 2.94 -0.40 -10.84
C HIS A 84 1.93 -0.41 -9.69
N ASN A 85 0.79 0.28 -9.81
CA ASN A 85 -0.27 0.30 -8.81
C ASN A 85 -1.22 -0.89 -9.02
N MET A 86 -0.99 -1.98 -8.28
CA MET A 86 -1.78 -3.21 -8.38
C MET A 86 -3.26 -3.01 -8.02
N GLY A 87 -3.56 -2.06 -7.11
CA GLY A 87 -4.95 -1.70 -6.77
C GLY A 87 -5.69 -1.09 -7.96
N ALA A 88 -5.06 -0.18 -8.70
CA ALA A 88 -5.62 0.39 -9.92
C ALA A 88 -5.80 -0.67 -11.02
N ILE A 89 -4.79 -1.52 -11.23
CA ILE A 89 -4.87 -2.64 -12.19
C ILE A 89 -6.02 -3.58 -11.83
N SER A 90 -6.16 -3.97 -10.57
CA SER A 90 -7.21 -4.89 -10.11
C SER A 90 -8.62 -4.31 -10.23
N THR A 91 -8.75 -2.98 -10.14
CA THR A 91 -10.05 -2.30 -10.24
C THR A 91 -10.48 -2.05 -11.69
N LEU A 92 -9.53 -1.72 -12.56
CA LEU A 92 -9.82 -1.26 -13.93
C LEU A 92 -9.72 -2.35 -14.97
N CYS A 93 -8.85 -3.35 -14.76
CA CYS A 93 -8.54 -4.34 -15.77
C CYS A 93 -9.17 -5.69 -15.43
N SER A 94 -9.88 -6.29 -16.39
CA SER A 94 -10.38 -7.68 -16.26
C SER A 94 -9.29 -8.70 -16.59
N ARG A 95 -8.31 -8.32 -17.41
CA ARG A 95 -7.16 -9.14 -17.82
C ARG A 95 -5.87 -8.35 -17.66
N ALA A 96 -4.80 -9.07 -17.36
CA ALA A 96 -3.47 -8.51 -17.25
C ALA A 96 -2.43 -9.30 -18.02
N VAL A 97 -1.33 -8.65 -18.33
CA VAL A 97 -0.12 -9.23 -18.93
C VAL A 97 1.06 -8.87 -18.01
N LEU A 98 1.76 -9.89 -17.54
CA LEU A 98 3.00 -9.70 -16.79
C LEU A 98 4.19 -9.73 -17.74
N LEU A 99 4.98 -8.66 -17.69
CA LEU A 99 6.23 -8.56 -18.43
C LEU A 99 7.42 -8.64 -17.46
N ASP A 100 8.41 -9.45 -17.80
CA ASP A 100 9.68 -9.53 -17.09
C ASP A 100 10.83 -9.53 -18.10
N ALA A 101 11.79 -8.64 -17.92
CA ALA A 101 12.94 -8.45 -18.83
C ALA A 101 12.53 -8.39 -20.32
N GLY A 102 11.41 -7.74 -20.64
CA GLY A 102 10.88 -7.57 -21.99
C GLY A 102 10.20 -8.82 -22.58
N ARG A 103 9.95 -9.84 -21.76
CA ARG A 103 9.23 -11.07 -22.15
C ARG A 103 7.90 -11.19 -21.45
N VAL A 104 6.91 -11.70 -22.18
CA VAL A 104 5.61 -12.05 -21.58
C VAL A 104 5.79 -13.29 -20.73
N VAL A 105 5.45 -13.17 -19.45
CA VAL A 105 5.59 -14.23 -18.45
C VAL A 105 4.26 -14.87 -18.11
N ALA A 106 3.23 -14.03 -17.95
CA ALA A 106 1.87 -14.49 -17.70
C ALA A 106 0.85 -13.62 -18.43
N VAL A 107 -0.27 -14.23 -18.83
CA VAL A 107 -1.43 -13.58 -19.43
C VAL A 107 -2.68 -14.27 -18.93
N GLY A 108 -3.59 -13.52 -18.31
CA GLY A 108 -4.81 -14.11 -17.78
C GLY A 108 -5.73 -13.14 -17.07
N PRO A 109 -6.65 -13.65 -16.26
CA PRO A 109 -7.45 -12.83 -15.34
C PRO A 109 -6.55 -11.98 -14.45
N THR A 110 -6.92 -10.74 -14.21
CA THR A 110 -6.09 -9.80 -13.44
C THR A 110 -5.71 -10.33 -12.07
N SER A 111 -6.63 -10.97 -11.36
CA SER A 111 -6.39 -11.53 -10.03
C SER A 111 -5.27 -12.60 -10.02
N GLU A 112 -5.22 -13.43 -11.05
CA GLU A 112 -4.20 -14.48 -11.19
C GLU A 112 -2.83 -13.89 -11.54
N VAL A 113 -2.79 -12.99 -12.53
CA VAL A 113 -1.54 -12.37 -13.00
C VAL A 113 -0.94 -11.44 -11.96
N VAL A 114 -1.77 -10.67 -11.24
CA VAL A 114 -1.33 -9.85 -10.10
C VAL A 114 -0.81 -10.76 -8.97
N GLY A 115 -1.48 -11.87 -8.68
CA GLY A 115 -0.99 -12.87 -7.73
C GLY A 115 0.39 -13.41 -8.13
N GLU A 116 0.57 -13.76 -9.41
CA GLU A 116 1.86 -14.26 -9.93
C GLU A 116 2.95 -13.17 -9.89
N TYR A 117 2.65 -11.93 -10.27
CA TYR A 117 3.56 -10.79 -10.14
C TYR A 117 4.06 -10.62 -8.70
N ILE A 118 3.12 -10.65 -7.77
CA ILE A 118 3.38 -10.55 -6.34
C ILE A 118 4.26 -11.71 -5.86
N THR A 119 3.95 -12.94 -6.28
CA THR A 119 4.68 -14.16 -5.88
C THR A 119 6.07 -14.25 -6.49
N ARG A 120 6.26 -13.80 -7.73
CA ARG A 120 7.57 -13.81 -8.42
C ARG A 120 8.54 -12.76 -7.90
N GLY A 121 8.03 -11.63 -7.39
CA GLY A 121 8.85 -10.60 -6.76
C GLY A 121 9.30 -10.97 -5.35
N LEU A 122 8.84 -12.11 -4.86
CA LEU A 122 9.05 -12.56 -3.50
C LEU A 122 9.68 -13.97 -3.51
N ASP A 123 10.96 -14.04 -3.22
CA ASP A 123 11.38 -15.07 -2.29
C ASP A 123 10.50 -14.83 -1.03
N VAL A 124 9.52 -15.72 -0.79
CA VAL A 124 8.74 -15.72 0.47
C VAL A 124 9.72 -16.15 1.56
N SER A 125 10.59 -15.22 1.92
CA SER A 125 11.59 -15.42 2.94
C SER A 125 11.16 -14.61 4.14
N GLY A 126 10.73 -15.30 5.19
CA GLY A 126 10.47 -14.69 6.49
C GLY A 126 11.70 -14.01 7.08
N SER A 127 12.84 -14.05 6.39
CA SER A 127 14.08 -13.43 6.86
C SER A 127 15.03 -13.08 5.74
N VAL A 128 15.81 -12.03 5.95
CA VAL A 128 16.95 -11.63 5.13
C VAL A 128 18.13 -11.29 6.05
N LEU A 129 19.35 -11.59 5.62
CA LEU A 129 20.59 -11.38 6.39
C LEU A 129 21.69 -10.88 5.48
N TRP A 130 22.38 -9.84 5.89
CA TRP A 130 23.62 -9.36 5.31
C TRP A 130 24.77 -9.63 6.29
N SER A 131 25.71 -10.44 5.88
CA SER A 131 26.90 -10.76 6.70
C SER A 131 27.95 -9.67 6.61
N ASP A 132 28.04 -8.98 5.47
CA ASP A 132 28.97 -7.87 5.24
C ASP A 132 28.20 -6.55 5.17
N PRO A 133 28.56 -5.55 6.01
CA PRO A 133 27.96 -4.22 5.95
C PRO A 133 28.12 -3.53 4.58
N ALA A 134 29.14 -3.89 3.79
CA ALA A 134 29.36 -3.30 2.48
C ALA A 134 28.22 -3.61 1.50
N ASP A 135 27.59 -4.79 1.62
CA ASP A 135 26.48 -5.24 0.78
C ASP A 135 25.11 -4.85 1.35
N ALA A 136 25.08 -4.34 2.59
CA ALA A 136 23.87 -4.08 3.33
C ALA A 136 23.23 -2.73 2.98
N PRO A 137 21.88 -2.64 2.92
CA PRO A 137 21.18 -1.38 2.75
C PRO A 137 21.47 -0.40 3.89
N GLY A 138 21.53 0.88 3.57
CA GLY A 138 21.65 1.99 4.52
C GLY A 138 22.80 2.94 4.20
N GLU A 139 22.83 4.04 4.95
CA GLU A 139 23.86 5.07 4.87
C GLU A 139 25.18 4.61 5.54
N GLU A 140 26.28 5.36 5.36
CA GLU A 140 27.59 5.01 5.92
C GLU A 140 27.56 4.79 7.44
N GLN A 141 26.73 5.54 8.15
CA GLN A 141 26.67 5.53 9.62
C GLN A 141 25.81 4.40 10.18
N VAL A 142 24.81 3.93 9.41
CA VAL A 142 23.85 2.90 9.87
C VAL A 142 23.54 1.96 8.72
N LYS A 143 23.74 0.67 8.93
CA LYS A 143 23.50 -0.38 7.94
C LYS A 143 22.55 -1.44 8.49
N LEU A 144 21.66 -1.95 7.65
CA LEU A 144 20.80 -3.06 8.01
C LEU A 144 21.60 -4.37 8.07
N HIS A 145 21.43 -5.15 9.13
CA HIS A 145 22.08 -6.46 9.26
C HIS A 145 21.10 -7.60 8.92
N ALA A 146 19.88 -7.54 9.45
CA ALA A 146 18.86 -8.54 9.16
C ALA A 146 17.46 -7.98 9.40
N VAL A 147 16.49 -8.55 8.70
CA VAL A 147 15.07 -8.46 9.03
C VAL A 147 14.53 -9.88 9.14
N ARG A 148 13.75 -10.15 10.18
CA ARG A 148 13.20 -11.49 10.44
C ARG A 148 11.76 -11.40 10.90
N VAL A 149 10.93 -12.31 10.41
CA VAL A 149 9.61 -12.60 10.95
C VAL A 149 9.75 -13.80 11.88
N VAL A 150 9.33 -13.65 13.10
CA VAL A 150 9.53 -14.64 14.15
C VAL A 150 8.19 -14.97 14.79
N GLN A 151 7.87 -16.24 14.92
CA GLN A 151 6.75 -16.74 15.72
C GLN A 151 7.24 -17.89 16.59
N ARG A 152 6.86 -17.93 17.87
CA ARG A 152 7.32 -18.93 18.86
C ARG A 152 8.85 -19.01 19.01
N GLY A 153 9.55 -17.92 18.71
CA GLY A 153 11.02 -17.85 18.77
C GLY A 153 11.75 -18.42 17.54
N GLU A 154 11.03 -18.85 16.51
CA GLU A 154 11.58 -19.38 15.27
C GLU A 154 11.34 -18.45 14.08
N ASN A 155 12.33 -18.33 13.18
CA ASN A 155 12.15 -17.62 11.92
C ASN A 155 11.15 -18.38 11.05
N THR A 156 10.14 -17.68 10.54
CA THR A 156 9.14 -18.31 9.70
C THR A 156 8.56 -17.33 8.70
N ALA A 157 8.14 -17.85 7.55
CA ALA A 157 7.32 -17.13 6.58
C ALA A 157 5.83 -17.50 6.70
N ASP A 158 5.50 -18.47 7.55
CA ASP A 158 4.13 -18.94 7.78
C ASP A 158 3.79 -18.76 9.26
N VAL A 159 2.80 -17.94 9.55
CA VAL A 159 2.39 -17.60 10.92
C VAL A 159 0.92 -17.92 11.18
N ASN A 160 0.60 -18.33 12.39
CA ASN A 160 -0.75 -18.57 12.82
C ASN A 160 -1.41 -17.28 13.30
N ILE A 161 -2.66 -17.05 12.90
CA ILE A 161 -3.41 -15.81 13.20
C ILE A 161 -3.62 -15.58 14.70
N ASP A 162 -3.75 -16.62 15.49
CA ASP A 162 -4.09 -16.59 16.92
C ASP A 162 -2.89 -16.30 17.82
N GLU A 163 -1.69 -16.29 17.28
CA GLU A 163 -0.47 -16.06 18.02
C GLU A 163 0.20 -14.74 17.63
N GLU A 164 0.97 -14.18 18.56
CA GLU A 164 1.77 -13.01 18.28
C GLU A 164 2.84 -13.31 17.21
N VAL A 165 3.10 -12.34 16.37
CA VAL A 165 4.20 -12.37 15.41
C VAL A 165 5.13 -11.20 15.68
N GLN A 166 6.42 -11.46 15.66
CA GLN A 166 7.45 -10.45 15.89
C GLN A 166 8.17 -10.14 14.57
N VAL A 167 8.37 -8.88 14.31
CA VAL A 167 9.26 -8.40 13.25
C VAL A 167 10.51 -7.85 13.91
N GLU A 168 11.64 -8.50 13.67
CA GLU A 168 12.93 -8.09 14.17
C GLU A 168 13.70 -7.31 13.10
N ILE A 169 14.23 -6.15 13.47
CA ILE A 169 15.14 -5.35 12.65
C ILE A 169 16.51 -5.34 13.36
N TRP A 170 17.50 -5.91 12.70
CA TRP A 170 18.87 -5.89 13.17
C TRP A 170 19.67 -4.90 12.32
N PHE A 171 20.43 -4.01 12.99
CA PHE A 171 21.21 -2.97 12.29
C PHE A 171 22.50 -2.65 13.01
N TRP A 172 23.53 -2.34 12.24
CA TRP A 172 24.76 -1.79 12.76
C TRP A 172 24.67 -0.27 12.87
N ASN A 173 25.15 0.25 13.97
CA ASN A 173 25.47 1.66 14.14
C ASN A 173 26.98 1.82 14.20
N PHE A 174 27.56 2.57 13.27
CA PHE A 174 29.00 2.80 13.17
C PHE A 174 29.45 4.14 13.73
N GLU A 175 28.53 5.00 14.15
CA GLU A 175 28.83 6.32 14.70
C GLU A 175 28.27 6.47 16.11
N GLU A 176 29.11 6.91 17.04
CA GLU A 176 28.69 7.17 18.42
C GLU A 176 27.80 8.41 18.51
N GLY A 177 26.81 8.36 19.38
CA GLY A 177 25.94 9.50 19.65
C GLY A 177 24.71 9.64 18.76
N ASN A 178 24.51 8.78 17.78
CA ASN A 178 23.29 8.76 16.98
C ASN A 178 22.04 8.53 17.85
N ARG A 179 20.97 9.24 17.58
CA ARG A 179 19.64 8.95 18.13
C ARG A 179 18.83 8.24 17.06
N LEU A 180 18.56 6.95 17.28
CA LEU A 180 17.94 6.09 16.28
C LEU A 180 16.57 5.62 16.74
N SER A 181 15.70 5.39 15.79
CA SER A 181 14.42 4.69 15.98
C SER A 181 14.18 3.75 14.80
N SER A 182 13.59 2.61 15.08
CA SER A 182 13.22 1.63 14.06
C SER A 182 11.74 1.77 13.71
N ALA A 183 11.38 1.50 12.46
CA ALA A 183 10.00 1.50 12.01
C ALA A 183 9.76 0.36 11.01
N ILE A 184 8.53 -0.13 11.00
CA ILE A 184 8.02 -1.05 10.00
C ILE A 184 6.82 -0.45 9.30
N HIS A 185 6.69 -0.72 7.99
CA HIS A 185 5.44 -0.56 7.27
C HIS A 185 4.98 -1.95 6.83
N LEU A 186 3.78 -2.32 7.24
CA LEU A 186 3.16 -3.57 6.82
C LEU A 186 2.24 -3.30 5.64
N HIS A 187 2.43 -4.05 4.56
CA HIS A 187 1.62 -3.97 3.36
C HIS A 187 0.86 -5.28 3.15
N ASP A 188 -0.35 -5.19 2.62
CA ASP A 188 -1.11 -6.36 2.19
C ASP A 188 -0.61 -6.87 0.81
N LYS A 189 -1.21 -7.96 0.35
CA LYS A 189 -0.91 -8.55 -0.97
C LYS A 189 -1.09 -7.60 -2.15
N SER A 190 -1.88 -6.53 -2.00
CA SER A 190 -2.14 -5.52 -3.03
C SER A 190 -1.16 -4.34 -2.96
N GLY A 191 -0.19 -4.37 -2.02
CA GLY A 191 0.75 -3.27 -1.77
C GLY A 191 0.13 -2.10 -0.98
N VAL A 192 -1.07 -2.26 -0.45
CA VAL A 192 -1.70 -1.25 0.39
C VAL A 192 -1.08 -1.31 1.78
N THR A 193 -0.64 -0.17 2.30
CA THR A 193 -0.13 -0.09 3.67
C THR A 193 -1.26 -0.34 4.66
N VAL A 194 -1.14 -1.43 5.42
CA VAL A 194 -2.09 -1.83 6.46
C VAL A 194 -1.90 -0.96 7.70
N PHE A 195 -0.66 -0.82 8.13
CA PHE A 195 -0.24 0.11 9.19
C PHE A 195 1.26 0.40 9.11
N ALA A 196 1.67 1.45 9.82
CA ALA A 196 3.05 1.75 10.14
C ALA A 196 3.21 1.78 11.66
N ALA A 197 4.33 1.24 12.16
CA ALA A 197 4.69 1.24 13.57
C ALA A 197 6.14 1.70 13.74
N SER A 198 6.44 2.38 14.84
CA SER A 198 7.78 2.87 15.13
C SER A 198 8.10 2.72 16.62
N SER A 199 9.39 2.51 16.92
CA SER A 199 9.90 2.49 18.30
C SER A 199 9.99 3.90 18.93
N SER A 200 9.63 4.95 18.19
CA SER A 200 9.61 6.31 18.74
C SER A 200 8.52 6.48 19.80
N PRO A 201 8.74 7.30 20.84
CA PRO A 201 7.81 7.44 21.98
C PRO A 201 6.38 7.85 21.59
N SER A 202 6.22 8.56 20.46
CA SER A 202 4.92 8.99 19.95
C SER A 202 4.10 7.88 19.30
N ALA A 203 4.72 6.73 19.00
CA ALA A 203 4.11 5.63 18.25
C ALA A 203 4.24 4.26 18.93
N ALA A 204 5.07 4.15 19.96
CA ALA A 204 5.26 2.92 20.73
C ALA A 204 4.34 2.89 21.97
N LEU A 205 3.88 1.70 22.35
CA LEU A 205 3.07 1.51 23.57
C LEU A 205 3.86 1.79 24.86
N ALA A 206 5.19 1.57 24.82
CA ALA A 206 6.10 1.81 25.92
C ALA A 206 7.45 2.31 25.39
N ASP A 207 8.15 3.09 26.19
CA ASP A 207 9.54 3.48 25.89
C ASP A 207 10.45 2.25 26.06
N ASP A 208 11.21 1.91 25.03
CA ASP A 208 12.21 0.83 25.04
C ASP A 208 13.51 1.23 25.76
N GLY A 209 13.58 2.47 26.24
CA GLY A 209 14.74 3.04 26.91
C GLY A 209 15.86 3.49 25.97
N TRP A 210 15.69 3.33 24.65
CA TRP A 210 16.66 3.74 23.63
C TRP A 210 16.24 4.98 22.85
N SER A 211 14.95 5.27 22.78
CA SER A 211 14.37 6.35 21.99
C SER A 211 14.93 7.75 22.30
N THR A 212 15.38 7.96 23.55
CA THR A 212 15.94 9.24 24.03
C THR A 212 17.44 9.20 24.27
N ARG A 213 18.08 8.04 24.19
CA ARG A 213 19.50 7.85 24.47
C ARG A 213 20.31 7.87 23.17
N PRO A 214 21.54 8.42 23.20
CA PRO A 214 22.47 8.23 22.09
C PRO A 214 22.92 6.76 22.04
N TYR A 215 22.98 6.22 20.83
CA TYR A 215 23.43 4.85 20.57
C TYR A 215 24.95 4.80 20.52
N PRO A 216 25.63 3.98 21.32
CA PRO A 216 27.03 3.62 21.10
C PRO A 216 27.23 2.89 19.76
N VAL A 217 28.47 2.79 19.31
CA VAL A 217 28.82 1.93 18.17
C VAL A 217 28.51 0.47 18.51
N GLY A 218 27.81 -0.24 17.62
CA GLY A 218 27.44 -1.64 17.86
C GLY A 218 26.38 -2.19 16.95
N LEU A 219 26.02 -3.46 17.21
CA LEU A 219 24.90 -4.16 16.57
C LEU A 219 23.68 -4.10 17.49
N TYR A 220 22.55 -3.73 16.92
CA TYR A 220 21.29 -3.54 17.64
C TYR A 220 20.20 -4.42 17.06
N ARG A 221 19.27 -4.80 17.91
CA ARG A 221 18.03 -5.52 17.57
C ARG A 221 16.84 -4.72 18.08
N ALA A 222 15.96 -4.28 17.19
CA ALA A 222 14.66 -3.74 17.51
C ALA A 222 13.58 -4.78 17.17
N VAL A 223 12.56 -4.88 18.00
CA VAL A 223 11.47 -5.86 17.83
C VAL A 223 10.13 -5.14 17.86
N CYS A 224 9.35 -5.32 16.81
CA CYS A 224 7.96 -4.91 16.74
C CYS A 224 7.09 -6.16 16.93
N THR A 225 6.27 -6.20 17.98
CA THR A 225 5.34 -7.30 18.23
C THR A 225 3.94 -6.96 17.77
N VAL A 226 3.43 -7.72 16.82
CA VAL A 226 2.05 -7.66 16.35
C VAL A 226 1.25 -8.69 17.14
N PRO A 227 0.21 -8.30 17.88
CA PRO A 227 -0.54 -9.23 18.71
C PRO A 227 -1.29 -10.27 17.86
N GLY A 228 -1.50 -11.44 18.41
CA GLY A 228 -2.36 -12.46 17.81
C GLY A 228 -3.77 -11.94 17.59
N ASN A 229 -4.42 -12.43 16.55
CA ASN A 229 -5.76 -12.03 16.15
C ASN A 229 -5.90 -10.54 15.75
N PHE A 230 -4.81 -9.91 15.33
CA PHE A 230 -4.82 -8.55 14.83
C PHE A 230 -4.85 -8.50 13.30
N LEU A 231 -4.02 -9.30 12.65
CA LEU A 231 -4.01 -9.43 11.19
C LEU A 231 -5.12 -10.39 10.73
N ASN A 232 -5.59 -10.22 9.50
CA ASN A 232 -6.45 -11.20 8.85
C ASN A 232 -5.61 -12.27 8.14
N ASP A 233 -6.23 -13.35 7.66
CA ASP A 233 -5.56 -14.34 6.84
C ASP A 233 -5.11 -13.74 5.49
N GLY A 234 -3.92 -14.10 5.05
CA GLY A 234 -3.34 -13.61 3.81
C GLY A 234 -1.86 -13.31 3.88
N MET A 235 -1.32 -12.88 2.75
CA MET A 235 0.09 -12.50 2.62
C MET A 235 0.31 -11.04 2.99
N TYR A 236 1.41 -10.81 3.71
CA TYR A 236 1.88 -9.48 4.11
C TYR A 236 3.34 -9.30 3.75
N ARG A 237 3.72 -8.05 3.48
CA ARG A 237 5.08 -7.62 3.20
C ARG A 237 5.52 -6.58 4.21
N VAL A 238 6.76 -6.64 4.60
CA VAL A 238 7.36 -5.74 5.59
C VAL A 238 8.41 -4.88 4.93
N SER A 239 8.24 -3.57 5.04
CA SER A 239 9.32 -2.60 4.82
C SER A 239 9.94 -2.24 6.17
N ALA A 240 11.27 -2.21 6.24
CA ALA A 240 12.02 -1.91 7.45
C ALA A 240 12.80 -0.61 7.30
N TRP A 241 12.72 0.24 8.31
CA TRP A 241 13.35 1.56 8.31
C TRP A 241 14.13 1.77 9.61
N VAL A 242 15.27 2.45 9.54
CA VAL A 242 15.97 3.03 10.69
C VAL A 242 16.11 4.53 10.45
N LEU A 243 15.63 5.32 11.39
CA LEU A 243 15.55 6.77 11.30
C LEU A 243 16.51 7.41 12.33
N LYS A 244 17.23 8.44 11.92
CA LYS A 244 18.01 9.32 12.80
C LYS A 244 17.15 10.54 13.15
N ASP A 245 17.17 10.94 14.42
CA ASP A 245 16.40 12.08 14.96
C ASP A 245 14.91 12.02 14.56
N SER A 246 14.32 10.83 14.59
CA SER A 246 12.91 10.51 14.30
C SER A 246 12.41 10.87 12.89
N SER A 247 13.26 11.41 12.01
CA SER A 247 12.81 11.91 10.72
C SER A 247 13.73 11.64 9.53
N ARG A 248 15.03 11.43 9.76
CA ARG A 248 16.01 11.18 8.69
C ARG A 248 16.22 9.70 8.45
N PRO A 249 15.77 9.14 7.32
CA PRO A 249 16.06 7.75 7.00
C PRO A 249 17.57 7.52 6.89
N GLN A 250 18.09 6.56 7.65
CA GLN A 250 19.42 6.00 7.53
C GLN A 250 19.38 4.67 6.82
N VAL A 251 18.31 3.92 7.05
CA VAL A 251 17.98 2.69 6.33
C VAL A 251 16.58 2.80 5.82
N ARG A 252 16.38 2.46 4.55
CA ARG A 252 15.10 2.24 3.93
C ARG A 252 15.17 0.96 3.10
N ALA A 253 14.46 -0.05 3.53
CA ALA A 253 14.36 -1.33 2.85
C ALA A 253 12.89 -1.65 2.60
N ASP A 254 12.42 -1.36 1.41
CA ASP A 254 11.01 -1.52 1.04
C ASP A 254 10.72 -2.99 0.74
N GLU A 255 9.63 -3.53 1.32
CA GLU A 255 9.09 -4.87 1.10
C GLU A 255 10.14 -6.01 1.20
N ILE A 256 11.04 -5.89 2.18
CA ILE A 256 12.28 -6.69 2.26
C ILE A 256 12.08 -8.14 2.72
N VAL A 257 11.02 -8.43 3.46
CA VAL A 257 10.58 -9.77 3.84
C VAL A 257 9.07 -9.89 3.71
N SER A 258 8.58 -11.12 3.58
CA SER A 258 7.16 -11.40 3.49
C SER A 258 6.78 -12.62 4.31
N PHE A 259 5.52 -12.67 4.74
CA PHE A 259 4.96 -13.80 5.47
C PHE A 259 3.49 -13.98 5.17
N THR A 260 2.99 -15.20 5.38
CA THR A 260 1.59 -15.54 5.23
C THR A 260 0.97 -15.82 6.59
N VAL A 261 -0.15 -15.17 6.88
CA VAL A 261 -0.97 -15.45 8.07
C VAL A 261 -2.00 -16.51 7.72
N HIS A 262 -2.04 -17.58 8.51
CA HIS A 262 -2.98 -18.68 8.34
C HIS A 262 -4.07 -18.64 9.42
N ASP A 263 -5.34 -18.63 8.99
CA ASP A 263 -6.46 -18.72 9.91
C ASP A 263 -6.61 -20.15 10.44
N THR A 264 -6.34 -20.33 11.72
CA THR A 264 -6.45 -21.61 12.43
C THR A 264 -7.89 -22.03 12.73
N GLY A 265 -8.88 -21.16 12.41
CA GLY A 265 -10.30 -21.38 12.70
C GLY A 265 -10.72 -21.03 14.13
N VAL A 266 -9.79 -20.83 15.06
CA VAL A 266 -10.06 -20.54 16.48
C VAL A 266 -10.94 -19.30 16.68
N MET A 267 -10.82 -18.30 15.79
CA MET A 267 -11.58 -17.04 15.86
C MET A 267 -12.94 -17.09 15.14
N ARG A 268 -13.24 -18.13 14.40
CA ARG A 268 -14.41 -18.13 13.49
C ARG A 268 -15.73 -18.34 14.25
N GLY A 269 -15.71 -19.09 15.35
CA GLY A 269 -16.96 -19.49 16.01
C GLY A 269 -17.90 -20.17 15.02
N GLU A 270 -19.12 -19.68 14.91
CA GLU A 270 -20.13 -20.15 13.94
C GLU A 270 -20.01 -19.49 12.55
N TYR A 271 -19.13 -18.47 12.40
CA TYR A 271 -18.99 -17.75 11.14
C TYR A 271 -18.03 -18.46 10.18
N THR A 272 -18.55 -18.89 9.04
CA THR A 272 -17.80 -19.64 8.01
C THR A 272 -17.39 -18.81 6.79
N GLY A 273 -17.83 -17.56 6.71
CA GLY A 273 -17.55 -16.66 5.59
C GLY A 273 -16.14 -16.06 5.63
N PRO A 274 -15.68 -15.42 4.55
CA PRO A 274 -14.43 -14.67 4.53
C PRO A 274 -14.57 -13.39 5.36
N TRP A 275 -13.56 -13.05 6.15
CA TRP A 275 -13.46 -11.77 6.82
C TRP A 275 -12.99 -10.69 5.84
N ILE A 276 -13.63 -9.52 5.91
CA ILE A 276 -13.31 -8.37 5.06
C ILE A 276 -12.23 -7.52 5.74
N GLY A 277 -11.23 -7.08 4.97
CA GLY A 277 -10.15 -6.20 5.42
C GLY A 277 -8.87 -6.92 5.76
N ALA A 278 -7.77 -6.16 5.86
CA ALA A 278 -6.45 -6.67 6.19
C ALA A 278 -6.21 -6.83 7.69
N ILE A 279 -7.01 -6.19 8.54
CA ILE A 279 -6.97 -6.34 10.00
C ILE A 279 -8.29 -6.87 10.51
N ARG A 280 -8.24 -7.60 11.64
CA ARG A 280 -9.37 -8.28 12.27
C ARG A 280 -9.41 -7.98 13.76
N PRO A 281 -9.55 -6.69 14.16
CA PRO A 281 -9.50 -6.30 15.56
C PRO A 281 -10.73 -6.81 16.31
N ARG A 282 -10.52 -7.22 17.57
CA ARG A 282 -11.62 -7.44 18.51
C ARG A 282 -11.96 -6.13 19.18
N LEU A 283 -13.14 -5.62 18.89
CA LEU A 283 -13.64 -4.37 19.46
C LEU A 283 -14.74 -4.66 20.46
N ALA A 284 -14.87 -3.80 21.47
CA ALA A 284 -15.99 -3.88 22.41
C ALA A 284 -17.27 -3.36 21.73
N TRP A 285 -18.38 -4.09 21.92
CA TRP A 285 -19.69 -3.71 21.44
C TRP A 285 -20.64 -3.68 22.62
N GLU A 286 -21.49 -2.67 22.69
CA GLU A 286 -22.58 -2.54 23.64
C GLU A 286 -23.88 -2.33 22.85
N THR A 287 -24.94 -3.05 23.21
CA THR A 287 -26.23 -2.98 22.51
C THR A 287 -27.35 -2.75 23.52
N ASP A 288 -28.00 -1.59 23.45
CA ASP A 288 -29.13 -1.23 24.26
C ASP A 288 -30.43 -1.31 23.48
N ARG A 289 -31.47 -1.82 24.10
CA ARG A 289 -32.82 -1.78 23.54
C ARG A 289 -33.47 -0.44 23.86
N MET A 290 -33.60 0.42 22.87
CA MET A 290 -34.34 1.70 22.98
C MET A 290 -35.84 1.45 22.83
N GLN A 291 -36.58 1.46 23.95
CA GLN A 291 -38.03 1.15 23.95
C GLN A 291 -38.95 2.34 23.58
N SER A 292 -38.47 3.58 23.53
CA SER A 292 -39.32 4.78 23.54
C SER A 292 -39.63 5.40 22.18
N GLU A 293 -38.98 5.02 21.09
CA GLU A 293 -39.18 5.71 19.81
C GLU A 293 -40.10 4.99 18.81
N LEU A 294 -40.32 3.70 18.96
CA LEU A 294 -41.18 2.93 18.05
C LEU A 294 -42.70 3.19 18.25
N THR A 295 -43.11 3.70 19.42
CA THR A 295 -44.51 4.01 19.71
C THR A 295 -44.96 5.34 19.07
N ALA A 296 -44.06 6.25 18.77
CA ALA A 296 -44.38 7.53 18.13
C ALA A 296 -44.56 7.45 16.62
N MET A 297 -44.02 6.43 15.97
CA MET A 297 -44.12 6.25 14.51
C MET A 297 -45.42 5.48 14.10
N SER A 298 -46.04 4.75 15.03
CA SER A 298 -47.28 3.99 14.74
C SER A 298 -48.55 4.78 14.99
N SER A 299 -48.52 5.98 15.59
CA SER A 299 -49.68 6.83 15.89
C SER A 299 -49.85 8.01 14.94
N GLY A 300 -49.03 8.14 13.90
CA GLY A 300 -49.04 9.24 12.93
C GLY A 300 -49.56 8.85 11.55
N GLY A 301 -50.55 8.01 11.45
CA GLY A 301 -51.14 7.65 10.17
C GLY A 301 -52.64 7.48 10.28
N VAL A 302 -53.36 8.53 9.91
CA VAL A 302 -54.69 8.64 9.27
C VAL A 302 -55.34 9.94 9.73
N VAL A 303 -55.26 10.97 8.96
CA VAL A 303 -56.37 11.88 8.62
C VAL A 303 -56.21 12.23 7.14
#